data_0f5cebe864505a6878f7f5867f720d99
#
_entry.id   0f5cebe864505a6878f7f5867f720d99
#
_cell.length_a   1.000
_cell.length_b   1.000
_cell.length_c   1.000
_cell.angle_alpha   90.00
_cell.angle_beta   90.00
_cell.angle_gamma   90.00
#
_symmetry.space_group_name_H-M   'P 1'
#
loop_
_entity.id
_entity.type
_entity.pdbx_description
1 polymer ?
#
loop_
_entity_poly.entity_id
_entity_poly.type
_entity_poly.pdbx_seq_one_letter_code
_entity_poly.pdbx_strand_id
1 'polypeptide(L)'
;MSKHILASALLAAAALAPTPAWVQDLTALKSVNADLPAGDQQFPGGSEADAINNNCLACHSADMVLNQPALPKATWEAEVHKMINIYKAPIDDADVASIVAYLAKAKGLDADGR
;
A
#
# COMPACT_ATOMS: atom_id res chain seq x y z
N MET A 1 -15.21 60.60 29.84
CA MET A 1 -15.14 59.90 28.53
C MET A 1 -13.67 59.69 28.16
N SER A 2 -12.92 58.76 28.69
CA SER A 2 -11.57 58.49 28.14
C SER A 2 -10.90 57.23 28.63
N LYS A 3 -11.27 56.65 29.78
CA LYS A 3 -10.56 55.50 30.33
C LYS A 3 -10.96 54.14 29.70
N HIS A 4 -12.18 54.04 29.16
CA HIS A 4 -12.70 52.81 28.56
C HIS A 4 -12.25 52.63 27.10
N ILE A 5 -11.92 53.71 26.39
CA ILE A 5 -11.47 53.64 24.99
C ILE A 5 -10.03 53.12 24.88
N LEU A 6 -9.18 53.47 25.86
CA LEU A 6 -7.79 53.00 25.89
C LEU A 6 -7.65 51.51 26.22
N ALA A 7 -8.54 50.98 27.07
CA ALA A 7 -8.54 49.55 27.42
C ALA A 7 -9.01 48.67 26.25
N SER A 8 -9.96 49.16 25.45
CA SER A 8 -10.45 48.41 24.28
C SER A 8 -9.45 48.36 23.11
N ALA A 9 -8.63 49.41 22.95
CA ALA A 9 -7.59 49.46 21.91
C ALA A 9 -6.43 48.50 22.20
N LEU A 10 -6.08 48.28 23.49
CA LEU A 10 -5.02 47.36 23.87
C LEU A 10 -5.41 45.88 23.69
N LEU A 11 -6.69 45.50 23.85
CA LEU A 11 -7.14 44.16 23.58
C LEU A 11 -7.19 43.82 22.08
N ALA A 12 -7.46 44.77 21.21
CA ALA A 12 -7.51 44.55 19.76
C ALA A 12 -6.12 44.37 19.14
N ALA A 13 -5.07 44.97 19.73
CA ALA A 13 -3.70 44.81 19.24
C ALA A 13 -3.08 43.45 19.55
N ALA A 14 -3.54 42.75 20.58
CA ALA A 14 -3.02 41.42 20.92
C ALA A 14 -3.49 40.32 19.97
N ALA A 15 -4.59 40.53 19.21
CA ALA A 15 -5.14 39.51 18.27
C ALA A 15 -4.39 39.47 16.93
N LEU A 16 -3.50 40.40 16.64
CA LEU A 16 -2.73 40.51 15.39
C LEU A 16 -1.27 40.10 15.52
N ALA A 17 -0.87 39.53 16.66
CA ALA A 17 0.47 38.99 16.80
C ALA A 17 0.65 37.82 15.82
N PRO A 18 1.65 37.84 14.93
CA PRO A 18 1.92 36.68 14.08
C PRO A 18 2.27 35.50 14.97
N THR A 19 1.50 34.42 14.87
CA THR A 19 1.86 33.16 15.50
C THR A 19 3.20 32.72 14.89
N PRO A 20 4.20 32.34 15.69
CA PRO A 20 5.44 31.84 15.15
C PRO A 20 5.12 30.56 14.38
N ALA A 21 5.19 30.59 13.05
CA ALA A 21 5.16 29.41 12.23
C ALA A 21 6.44 28.63 12.55
N TRP A 22 6.32 27.51 13.20
CA TRP A 22 7.41 26.54 13.34
C TRP A 22 7.65 25.93 11.96
N VAL A 23 8.34 26.68 11.10
CA VAL A 23 8.86 26.13 9.85
C VAL A 23 9.98 25.20 10.25
N GLN A 24 9.73 23.91 10.16
CA GLN A 24 10.80 22.91 10.29
C GLN A 24 11.80 23.17 9.16
N ASP A 25 13.05 23.34 9.53
CA ASP A 25 14.13 23.54 8.57
C ASP A 25 14.32 22.24 7.76
N LEU A 26 13.71 22.20 6.58
CA LEU A 26 13.83 21.07 5.66
C LEU A 26 15.27 20.89 5.13
N THR A 27 16.13 21.87 5.32
CA THR A 27 17.55 21.76 4.96
C THR A 27 18.32 20.83 5.90
N ALA A 28 17.74 20.52 7.07
CA ALA A 28 18.29 19.54 8.00
C ALA A 28 18.08 18.08 7.56
N LEU A 29 17.22 17.84 6.56
CA LEU A 29 17.00 16.49 6.01
C LEU A 29 18.24 16.04 5.25
N LYS A 30 18.78 14.91 5.65
CA LYS A 30 19.92 14.28 4.98
C LYS A 30 19.46 12.99 4.33
N SER A 31 19.85 12.80 3.07
CA SER A 31 19.70 11.50 2.43
C SER A 31 20.61 10.48 3.10
N VAL A 32 20.09 9.30 3.40
CA VAL A 32 20.85 8.16 3.87
C VAL A 32 20.69 7.03 2.87
N ASN A 33 21.78 6.30 2.64
CA ASN A 33 21.70 5.06 1.90
C ASN A 33 21.08 4.01 2.83
N ALA A 34 19.98 3.41 2.41
CA ALA A 34 19.38 2.26 3.07
C ALA A 34 19.65 1.03 2.19
N ASP A 35 20.36 0.05 2.74
CA ASP A 35 20.46 -1.25 2.10
C ASP A 35 19.13 -1.96 2.28
N LEU A 36 18.35 -1.98 1.21
CA LEU A 36 17.11 -2.74 1.20
C LEU A 36 17.43 -4.21 0.93
N PRO A 37 16.81 -5.13 1.68
CA PRO A 37 16.97 -6.55 1.36
C PRO A 37 16.52 -6.80 -0.06
N ALA A 38 17.29 -7.58 -0.82
CA ALA A 38 16.90 -8.00 -2.15
C ALA A 38 15.57 -8.77 -2.07
N GLY A 39 14.60 -8.34 -2.84
CA GLY A 39 13.27 -8.95 -2.89
C GLY A 39 13.22 -10.22 -3.75
N ASP A 40 14.21 -11.11 -3.56
CA ASP A 40 14.36 -12.34 -4.35
C ASP A 40 13.44 -13.48 -3.86
N GLN A 41 12.50 -13.16 -2.97
CA GLN A 41 11.60 -14.17 -2.43
C GLN A 41 10.59 -14.60 -3.48
N GLN A 42 10.57 -15.91 -3.70
CA GLN A 42 9.53 -16.56 -4.49
C GLN A 42 8.31 -16.88 -3.63
N PHE A 43 7.17 -17.08 -4.28
CA PHE A 43 6.03 -17.67 -3.60
C PHE A 43 6.38 -19.07 -3.13
N PRO A 44 6.15 -19.40 -1.84
CA PRO A 44 6.48 -20.71 -1.28
C PRO A 44 5.57 -21.79 -1.84
N GLY A 45 6.06 -23.04 -1.90
CA GLY A 45 5.26 -24.22 -2.29
C GLY A 45 5.87 -25.05 -3.41
N GLY A 46 7.08 -24.71 -3.86
CA GLY A 46 7.76 -25.48 -4.92
C GLY A 46 6.95 -25.48 -6.21
N SER A 47 6.80 -26.64 -6.86
CA SER A 47 6.09 -26.75 -8.15
C SER A 47 4.63 -26.29 -8.12
N GLU A 48 3.97 -26.32 -6.98
CA GLU A 48 2.60 -25.74 -6.85
C GLU A 48 2.58 -24.23 -7.05
N ALA A 49 3.71 -23.56 -6.84
CA ALA A 49 3.87 -22.11 -7.01
C ALA A 49 4.46 -21.71 -8.37
N ASP A 50 4.75 -22.65 -9.26
CA ASP A 50 5.43 -22.33 -10.54
C ASP A 50 4.61 -21.35 -11.37
N ALA A 51 3.32 -21.58 -11.52
CA ALA A 51 2.46 -20.69 -12.31
C ALA A 51 2.45 -19.26 -11.76
N ILE A 52 2.29 -19.08 -10.44
CA ILE A 52 2.28 -17.73 -9.84
C ILE A 52 3.67 -17.08 -9.87
N ASN A 53 4.74 -17.85 -9.66
CA ASN A 53 6.11 -17.35 -9.75
C ASN A 53 6.45 -16.88 -11.17
N ASN A 54 6.08 -17.65 -12.19
CA ASN A 54 6.38 -17.32 -13.57
C ASN A 54 5.60 -16.11 -14.10
N ASN A 55 4.39 -15.88 -13.60
CA ASN A 55 3.52 -14.84 -14.12
C ASN A 55 3.50 -13.56 -13.26
N CYS A 56 3.62 -13.66 -11.92
CA CYS A 56 3.40 -12.52 -11.05
C CYS A 56 4.66 -11.78 -10.64
N LEU A 57 5.80 -12.48 -10.51
CA LEU A 57 7.06 -11.88 -10.05
C LEU A 57 7.67 -10.88 -11.03
N ALA A 58 7.21 -10.85 -12.27
CA ALA A 58 7.64 -9.84 -13.23
C ALA A 58 7.24 -8.40 -12.83
N CYS A 59 6.17 -8.25 -12.05
CA CYS A 59 5.61 -6.95 -11.66
C CYS A 59 5.40 -6.80 -10.15
N HIS A 60 5.27 -7.89 -9.42
CA HIS A 60 5.00 -7.93 -7.98
C HIS A 60 6.10 -8.68 -7.23
N SER A 61 6.37 -8.29 -5.98
CA SER A 61 7.07 -9.17 -5.06
C SER A 61 6.09 -10.20 -4.49
N ALA A 62 6.59 -11.37 -4.10
CA ALA A 62 5.76 -12.37 -3.42
C ALA A 62 5.12 -11.78 -2.14
N ASP A 63 5.88 -11.01 -1.37
CA ASP A 63 5.39 -10.37 -0.15
C ASP A 63 4.25 -9.39 -0.40
N MET A 64 4.28 -8.63 -1.49
CA MET A 64 3.20 -7.71 -1.85
C MET A 64 1.85 -8.43 -1.97
N VAL A 65 1.86 -9.65 -2.50
CA VAL A 65 0.66 -10.46 -2.66
C VAL A 65 0.32 -11.21 -1.37
N LEU A 66 1.31 -11.82 -0.72
CA LEU A 66 1.11 -12.61 0.49
C LEU A 66 0.69 -11.79 1.72
N ASN A 67 0.97 -10.48 1.73
CA ASN A 67 0.51 -9.56 2.79
C ASN A 67 -0.88 -8.96 2.52
N GLN A 68 -1.54 -9.30 1.41
CA GLN A 68 -2.94 -8.90 1.20
C GLN A 68 -3.86 -9.57 2.23
N PRO A 69 -5.03 -8.99 2.52
CA PRO A 69 -6.05 -9.65 3.32
C PRO A 69 -6.44 -11.02 2.75
N ALA A 70 -6.92 -11.91 3.60
CA ALA A 70 -7.56 -13.13 3.13
C ALA A 70 -8.84 -12.78 2.37
N LEU A 71 -9.03 -13.36 1.18
CA LEU A 71 -10.14 -13.06 0.28
C LEU A 71 -10.80 -14.35 -0.19
N PRO A 72 -12.11 -14.33 -0.47
CA PRO A 72 -12.80 -15.46 -1.13
C PRO A 72 -12.14 -15.81 -2.47
N LYS A 73 -12.15 -17.08 -2.83
CA LYS A 73 -11.58 -17.57 -4.11
C LYS A 73 -12.09 -16.78 -5.32
N ALA A 74 -13.40 -16.47 -5.35
CA ALA A 74 -13.99 -15.68 -6.44
C ALA A 74 -13.41 -14.26 -6.54
N THR A 75 -13.02 -13.66 -5.41
CA THR A 75 -12.36 -12.35 -5.41
C THR A 75 -10.94 -12.47 -5.95
N TRP A 76 -10.19 -13.52 -5.58
CA TRP A 76 -8.87 -13.76 -6.16
C TRP A 76 -8.94 -13.99 -7.67
N GLU A 77 -9.95 -14.73 -8.15
CA GLU A 77 -10.18 -14.90 -9.57
C GLU A 77 -10.44 -13.57 -10.29
N ALA A 78 -11.29 -12.73 -9.70
CA ALA A 78 -11.56 -11.40 -10.24
C ALA A 78 -10.30 -10.50 -10.28
N GLU A 79 -9.43 -10.58 -9.27
CA GLU A 79 -8.17 -9.83 -9.24
C GLU A 79 -7.19 -10.33 -10.31
N VAL A 80 -7.07 -11.64 -10.54
CA VAL A 80 -6.24 -12.19 -11.63
C VAL A 80 -6.75 -11.71 -12.99
N HIS A 81 -8.06 -11.79 -13.23
CA HIS A 81 -8.65 -11.28 -14.46
C HIS A 81 -8.49 -9.77 -14.62
N LYS A 82 -8.48 -9.02 -13.56
CA LYS A 82 -8.21 -7.58 -13.58
C LYS A 82 -6.76 -7.30 -13.99
N MET A 83 -5.78 -8.09 -13.53
CA MET A 83 -4.39 -7.96 -13.99
C MET A 83 -4.32 -8.18 -15.51
N ILE A 84 -5.01 -9.19 -16.05
CA ILE A 84 -5.04 -9.49 -17.49
C ILE A 84 -5.76 -8.38 -18.27
N ASN A 85 -6.99 -8.06 -17.87
CA ASN A 85 -7.89 -7.23 -18.70
C ASN A 85 -7.59 -5.74 -18.58
N ILE A 86 -7.26 -5.25 -17.38
CA ILE A 86 -7.04 -3.83 -17.11
C ILE A 86 -5.56 -3.48 -17.24
N TYR A 87 -4.70 -4.23 -16.55
CA TYR A 87 -3.26 -3.94 -16.49
C TYR A 87 -2.46 -4.62 -17.59
N LYS A 88 -3.10 -5.47 -18.42
CA LYS A 88 -2.48 -6.15 -19.57
C LYS A 88 -1.31 -7.04 -19.17
N ALA A 89 -1.39 -7.64 -17.99
CA ALA A 89 -0.40 -8.62 -17.55
C ALA A 89 -0.37 -9.80 -18.55
N PRO A 90 0.80 -10.24 -18.99
CA PRO A 90 0.94 -11.30 -19.97
C PRO A 90 0.81 -12.69 -19.31
N ILE A 91 -0.33 -12.95 -18.69
CA ILE A 91 -0.64 -14.23 -18.05
C ILE A 91 -1.31 -15.14 -19.08
N ASP A 92 -0.77 -16.34 -19.24
CA ASP A 92 -1.40 -17.35 -20.10
C ASP A 92 -2.71 -17.85 -19.49
N ASP A 93 -3.76 -17.93 -20.28
CA ASP A 93 -5.08 -18.43 -19.85
C ASP A 93 -4.99 -19.82 -19.21
N ALA A 94 -4.04 -20.65 -19.65
CA ALA A 94 -3.80 -21.96 -19.07
C ALA A 94 -3.32 -21.92 -17.61
N ASP A 95 -2.66 -20.84 -17.20
CA ASP A 95 -2.10 -20.67 -15.86
C ASP A 95 -3.10 -20.06 -14.87
N VAL A 96 -4.15 -19.39 -15.34
CA VAL A 96 -5.12 -18.67 -14.50
C VAL A 96 -5.70 -19.57 -13.40
N ALA A 97 -6.14 -20.76 -13.75
CA ALA A 97 -6.75 -21.68 -12.78
C ALA A 97 -5.77 -22.09 -11.68
N SER A 98 -4.50 -22.34 -12.03
CA SER A 98 -3.43 -22.71 -11.09
C SER A 98 -3.07 -21.54 -10.17
N ILE A 99 -2.97 -20.33 -10.70
CA ILE A 99 -2.70 -19.11 -9.94
C ILE A 99 -3.83 -18.86 -8.93
N VAL A 100 -5.09 -18.92 -9.36
CA VAL A 100 -6.26 -18.74 -8.50
C VAL A 100 -6.34 -19.82 -7.41
N ALA A 101 -6.02 -21.07 -7.75
CA ALA A 101 -5.98 -22.15 -6.77
C ALA A 101 -4.90 -21.91 -5.71
N TYR A 102 -3.72 -21.50 -6.14
CA TYR A 102 -2.62 -21.13 -5.23
C TYR A 102 -3.03 -20.00 -4.28
N LEU A 103 -3.56 -18.90 -4.81
CA LEU A 103 -3.99 -17.74 -4.00
C LEU A 103 -5.10 -18.12 -3.02
N ALA A 104 -6.07 -18.91 -3.44
CA ALA A 104 -7.13 -19.40 -2.57
C ALA A 104 -6.60 -20.32 -1.45
N LYS A 105 -5.55 -21.12 -1.73
CA LYS A 105 -4.91 -21.97 -0.73
C LYS A 105 -4.06 -21.15 0.26
N ALA A 106 -3.30 -20.17 -0.24
CA ALA A 106 -2.35 -19.41 0.55
C ALA A 106 -3.00 -18.23 1.31
N LYS A 107 -4.03 -17.64 0.73
CA LYS A 107 -4.68 -16.41 1.20
C LYS A 107 -6.20 -16.43 1.05
N GLY A 108 -6.80 -17.61 0.96
CA GLY A 108 -8.25 -17.76 0.90
C GLY A 108 -8.91 -17.63 2.26
N LEU A 109 -10.16 -17.19 2.26
CA LEU A 109 -11.07 -17.36 3.39
C LEU A 109 -11.67 -18.76 3.32
N ASP A 110 -11.82 -19.39 4.48
CA ASP A 110 -12.58 -20.61 4.59
C ASP A 110 -14.05 -20.40 4.19
N ALA A 111 -14.78 -21.49 3.98
CA ALA A 111 -16.19 -21.43 3.56
C ALA A 111 -17.09 -20.67 4.56
N ASP A 112 -16.65 -20.52 5.79
CA ASP A 112 -17.31 -19.77 6.88
C ASP A 112 -16.76 -18.36 7.08
N GLY A 113 -15.91 -17.87 6.18
CA GLY A 113 -15.40 -16.50 6.17
C GLY A 113 -14.32 -16.20 7.22
N ARG A 114 -13.61 -17.22 7.68
CA ARG A 114 -12.48 -17.10 8.62
C ARG A 114 -11.14 -17.35 7.94
#